data_4b1896ea85e3bfac88966526252b5aad
#
_entry.id   4b1896ea85e3bfac88966526252b5aad
#
_cell.length_a   1.000
_cell.length_b   1.000
_cell.length_c   1.000
_cell.angle_alpha   90.00
_cell.angle_beta   90.00
_cell.angle_gamma   90.00
#
_symmetry.space_group_name_H-M   'P 1'
#
loop_
_entity.id
_entity.type
_entity.pdbx_description
1 polymer ?
#
loop_
_entity_poly.entity_id
_entity_poly.type
_entity_poly.pdbx_seq_one_letter_code
_entity_poly.pdbx_strand_id
1 'polypeptide(L)'
;MKVHTKVVEVMMVKAGVKPLEKYQGKDVPWKSRCLVCKNIVFPTAGNIKRGQGGCSFCRETGLNYKEPSYIYVIFHEKYQSIKIGVSNNDSQPNRLKSHQKQGWTTYKVRNYTSGEKAESVETKVLRWLRKERNLGRHLSSSHMPQGGHSETVDASEIDLPTIWAKVEEFSKVKK
;
A
#
# COMPACT_ATOMS: atom_id res chain seq x y z
N MET A 1 -1.49 -25.27 20.07
CA MET A 1 -0.83 -24.01 19.62
C MET A 1 0.48 -24.21 18.85
N LYS A 2 1.39 -25.11 19.24
CA LYS A 2 2.70 -25.34 18.55
C LYS A 2 2.61 -25.87 17.11
N VAL A 3 1.62 -26.72 16.77
CA VAL A 3 1.47 -27.31 15.42
C VAL A 3 1.06 -26.26 14.39
N HIS A 4 0.17 -25.35 14.76
CA HIS A 4 -0.32 -24.28 13.86
C HIS A 4 0.81 -23.32 13.46
N THR A 5 1.70 -22.96 14.39
CA THR A 5 2.83 -22.06 14.11
C THR A 5 3.80 -22.67 13.10
N LYS A 6 4.17 -23.94 13.24
CA LYS A 6 5.06 -24.64 12.28
C LYS A 6 4.50 -24.69 10.87
N VAL A 7 3.21 -24.92 10.71
CA VAL A 7 2.54 -24.92 9.40
C VAL A 7 2.62 -23.56 8.74
N VAL A 8 2.41 -22.49 9.52
CA VAL A 8 2.49 -21.11 9.02
C VAL A 8 3.93 -20.73 8.66
N GLU A 9 4.93 -21.15 9.45
CA GLU A 9 6.36 -20.96 9.13
C GLU A 9 6.75 -21.63 7.81
N VAL A 10 6.32 -22.87 7.58
CA VAL A 10 6.55 -23.58 6.31
C VAL A 10 5.94 -22.83 5.13
N MET A 11 4.73 -22.27 5.29
CA MET A 11 4.08 -21.46 4.27
C MET A 11 4.90 -20.20 3.95
N MET A 12 5.46 -19.51 4.97
CA MET A 12 6.31 -18.35 4.80
C MET A 12 7.59 -18.69 4.02
N VAL A 13 8.23 -19.82 4.37
CA VAL A 13 9.44 -20.28 3.68
C VAL A 13 9.15 -20.64 2.22
N LYS A 14 8.04 -21.29 1.92
CA LYS A 14 7.59 -21.54 0.54
C LYS A 14 7.34 -20.25 -0.25
N ALA A 15 6.92 -19.17 0.42
CA ALA A 15 6.77 -17.86 -0.18
C ALA A 15 8.10 -17.06 -0.29
N GLY A 16 9.24 -17.71 -0.02
CA GLY A 16 10.58 -17.12 -0.19
C GLY A 16 11.06 -16.22 0.96
N VAL A 17 10.45 -16.33 2.15
CA VAL A 17 10.84 -15.52 3.31
C VAL A 17 10.98 -16.39 4.57
N LYS A 18 12.02 -16.14 5.37
CA LYS A 18 12.27 -16.81 6.66
C LYS A 18 11.87 -15.89 7.81
N PRO A 19 10.88 -16.26 8.63
CA PRO A 19 10.53 -15.51 9.84
C PRO A 19 11.72 -15.39 10.80
N LEU A 20 11.84 -14.24 11.44
CA LEU A 20 12.89 -13.90 12.42
C LEU A 20 12.35 -13.74 13.85
N GLU A 21 11.05 -13.74 14.01
CA GLU A 21 10.35 -13.55 15.29
C GLU A 21 9.27 -14.62 15.48
N LYS A 22 8.66 -14.66 16.67
CA LYS A 22 7.53 -15.55 16.93
C LYS A 22 6.28 -15.08 16.20
N TYR A 23 5.48 -16.03 15.73
CA TYR A 23 4.19 -15.76 15.08
C TYR A 23 3.22 -15.08 16.05
N GLN A 24 2.65 -13.95 15.65
CA GLN A 24 1.75 -13.15 16.46
C GLN A 24 0.30 -13.13 15.95
N GLY A 25 0.05 -13.62 14.73
CA GLY A 25 -1.28 -13.64 14.13
C GLY A 25 -1.28 -13.48 12.62
N LYS A 26 -2.38 -13.90 11.98
CA LYS A 26 -2.46 -13.97 10.51
C LYS A 26 -2.35 -12.61 9.81
N ASP A 27 -2.82 -11.55 10.44
CA ASP A 27 -2.87 -10.21 9.87
C ASP A 27 -1.83 -9.25 10.50
N VAL A 28 -0.97 -9.79 11.40
CA VAL A 28 0.14 -9.05 12.00
C VAL A 28 1.34 -9.12 11.06
N PRO A 29 1.98 -7.96 10.72
CA PRO A 29 3.22 -7.94 9.95
C PRO A 29 4.30 -8.77 10.66
N TRP A 30 4.86 -9.75 9.96
CA TRP A 30 5.80 -10.70 10.54
C TRP A 30 7.21 -10.44 10.02
N LYS A 31 8.07 -9.90 10.87
CA LYS A 31 9.46 -9.63 10.53
C LYS A 31 10.14 -10.88 10.00
N SER A 32 10.60 -10.82 8.76
CA SER A 32 11.16 -11.94 8.03
C SER A 32 12.35 -11.49 7.18
N ARG A 33 13.20 -12.43 6.81
CA ARG A 33 14.29 -12.20 5.87
C ARG A 33 13.96 -12.87 4.53
N CYS A 34 14.07 -12.11 3.45
CA CYS A 34 13.94 -12.68 2.10
C CYS A 34 15.07 -13.67 1.82
N LEU A 35 14.74 -14.84 1.30
CA LEU A 35 15.72 -15.88 0.98
C LEU A 35 16.54 -15.56 -0.28
N VAL A 36 16.01 -14.70 -1.16
CA VAL A 36 16.66 -14.26 -2.41
C VAL A 36 17.50 -13.00 -2.18
N CYS A 37 16.88 -11.85 -1.90
CA CYS A 37 17.58 -10.57 -1.81
C CYS A 37 18.13 -10.24 -0.41
N LYS A 38 17.88 -11.09 0.60
CA LYS A 38 18.31 -10.95 2.00
C LYS A 38 17.75 -9.73 2.75
N ASN A 39 16.93 -8.90 2.12
CA ASN A 39 16.29 -7.77 2.77
C ASN A 39 15.34 -8.21 3.89
N ILE A 40 15.19 -7.35 4.90
CA ILE A 40 14.16 -7.51 5.93
C ILE A 40 12.83 -7.03 5.37
N VAL A 41 11.81 -7.87 5.51
CA VAL A 41 10.45 -7.64 5.01
C VAL A 41 9.44 -7.96 6.09
N PHE A 42 8.22 -7.44 5.96
CA PHE A 42 7.16 -7.57 6.96
C PHE A 42 5.85 -8.07 6.35
N PRO A 43 5.84 -9.23 5.63
CA PRO A 43 4.60 -9.78 5.10
C PRO A 43 3.69 -10.25 6.23
N THR A 44 2.38 -10.31 5.97
CA THR A 44 1.45 -11.01 6.87
C THR A 44 1.20 -12.43 6.36
N ALA A 45 0.99 -13.36 7.27
CA ALA A 45 0.65 -14.74 6.91
C ALA A 45 -0.67 -14.81 6.11
N GLY A 46 -1.62 -13.91 6.41
CA GLY A 46 -2.88 -13.79 5.68
C GLY A 46 -2.69 -13.39 4.22
N ASN A 47 -1.77 -12.47 3.94
CA ASN A 47 -1.45 -12.05 2.57
C ASN A 47 -0.80 -13.18 1.76
N ILE A 48 0.16 -13.87 2.37
CA ILE A 48 0.82 -15.03 1.74
C ILE A 48 -0.19 -16.14 1.43
N LYS A 49 -1.10 -16.43 2.36
CA LYS A 49 -2.18 -17.40 2.14
C LYS A 49 -3.09 -17.03 0.96
N ARG A 50 -3.27 -15.72 0.70
CA ARG A 50 -4.01 -15.20 -0.47
C ARG A 50 -3.18 -15.14 -1.77
N GLY A 51 -1.98 -15.73 -1.78
CA GLY A 51 -1.13 -15.81 -2.97
C GLY A 51 -0.21 -14.59 -3.19
N GLN A 52 -0.11 -13.67 -2.22
CA GLN A 52 0.87 -12.58 -2.33
C GLN A 52 2.29 -13.11 -2.07
N GLY A 53 3.26 -12.59 -2.82
CA GLY A 53 4.67 -12.89 -2.58
C GLY A 53 5.15 -12.38 -1.23
N GLY A 54 6.11 -13.09 -0.62
CA GLY A 54 6.64 -12.75 0.71
C GLY A 54 7.55 -11.51 0.73
N CYS A 55 8.13 -11.11 -0.41
CA CYS A 55 9.12 -10.04 -0.49
C CYS A 55 8.70 -8.89 -1.40
N SER A 56 8.55 -7.70 -0.83
CA SER A 56 8.21 -6.47 -1.57
C SER A 56 9.33 -5.98 -2.50
N PHE A 57 10.57 -6.45 -2.30
CA PHE A 57 11.73 -6.10 -3.13
C PHE A 57 11.96 -7.06 -4.30
N CYS A 58 11.38 -8.27 -4.26
CA CYS A 58 11.57 -9.30 -5.28
C CYS A 58 10.31 -9.60 -6.10
N ARG A 59 9.16 -9.06 -5.70
CA ARG A 59 7.90 -9.35 -6.39
C ARG A 59 7.86 -8.74 -7.79
N GLU A 60 7.33 -9.47 -8.72
CA GLU A 60 7.13 -9.05 -10.12
C GLU A 60 5.80 -8.31 -10.32
N THR A 61 4.84 -8.51 -9.41
CA THR A 61 3.51 -7.88 -9.46
C THR A 61 3.23 -7.03 -8.23
N GLY A 62 2.40 -6.01 -8.38
CA GLY A 62 2.10 -5.02 -7.34
C GLY A 62 3.21 -3.96 -7.23
N LEU A 63 3.34 -3.29 -6.08
CA LEU A 63 4.36 -2.26 -5.87
C LEU A 63 5.73 -2.91 -5.58
N ASN A 64 6.67 -2.77 -6.50
CA ASN A 64 8.06 -3.18 -6.30
C ASN A 64 8.83 -2.06 -5.59
N TYR A 65 9.44 -2.37 -4.45
CA TYR A 65 10.12 -1.38 -3.63
C TYR A 65 11.39 -0.81 -4.24
N LYS A 66 12.05 -1.55 -5.12
CA LYS A 66 13.30 -1.11 -5.77
C LYS A 66 13.06 -0.18 -6.95
N GLU A 67 11.90 -0.29 -7.59
CA GLU A 67 11.61 0.41 -8.84
C GLU A 67 11.13 1.85 -8.58
N PRO A 68 11.44 2.79 -9.50
CA PRO A 68 10.88 4.13 -9.49
C PRO A 68 9.36 4.09 -9.42
N SER A 69 8.78 4.96 -8.63
CA SER A 69 7.36 4.93 -8.29
C SER A 69 6.81 6.32 -8.11
N TYR A 70 5.50 6.42 -8.09
CA TYR A 70 4.81 7.67 -7.81
C TYR A 70 3.65 7.48 -6.83
N ILE A 71 3.40 8.51 -6.04
CA ILE A 71 2.15 8.68 -5.29
C ILE A 71 1.21 9.55 -6.13
N TYR A 72 -0.07 9.25 -6.09
CA TYR A 72 -1.10 10.03 -6.76
C TYR A 72 -2.25 10.34 -5.81
N VAL A 73 -2.86 11.51 -6.01
CA VAL A 73 -4.13 11.90 -5.39
C VAL A 73 -5.12 12.10 -6.53
N ILE A 74 -6.25 11.39 -6.45
CA ILE A 74 -7.31 11.40 -7.46
C ILE A 74 -8.66 11.67 -6.80
N PHE A 75 -9.59 12.22 -7.56
CA PHE A 75 -10.93 12.59 -7.14
C PHE A 75 -11.98 11.94 -8.05
N HIS A 76 -13.10 11.53 -7.46
CA HIS A 76 -14.24 11.01 -8.21
C HIS A 76 -15.47 11.84 -7.93
N GLU A 77 -15.95 12.56 -8.96
CA GLU A 77 -17.05 13.52 -8.84
C GLU A 77 -18.37 12.86 -8.39
N LYS A 78 -18.79 11.78 -9.05
CA LYS A 78 -20.04 11.07 -8.69
C LYS A 78 -20.04 10.57 -7.24
N TYR A 79 -18.90 10.10 -6.73
CA TYR A 79 -18.82 9.55 -5.38
C TYR A 79 -18.37 10.59 -4.36
N GLN A 80 -18.05 11.82 -4.76
CA GLN A 80 -17.46 12.85 -3.89
C GLN A 80 -16.35 12.28 -3.01
N SER A 81 -15.42 11.57 -3.65
CA SER A 81 -14.41 10.77 -2.96
C SER A 81 -13.02 11.13 -3.43
N ILE A 82 -12.09 11.26 -2.48
CA ILE A 82 -10.67 11.41 -2.74
C ILE A 82 -9.97 10.08 -2.44
N LYS A 83 -9.03 9.68 -3.31
CA LYS A 83 -8.18 8.52 -3.11
C LYS A 83 -6.72 8.92 -3.19
N ILE A 84 -5.94 8.35 -2.29
CA ILE A 84 -4.47 8.37 -2.33
C ILE A 84 -4.01 6.98 -2.77
N GLY A 85 -2.96 6.89 -3.58
CA GLY A 85 -2.42 5.60 -3.99
C GLY A 85 -1.00 5.71 -4.52
N VAL A 86 -0.34 4.57 -4.58
CA VAL A 86 1.02 4.42 -5.13
C VAL A 86 1.05 3.43 -6.28
N SER A 87 1.98 3.63 -7.21
CA SER A 87 2.26 2.69 -8.31
C SER A 87 3.71 2.83 -8.75
N ASN A 88 4.30 1.76 -9.29
CA ASN A 88 5.55 1.88 -10.03
C ASN A 88 5.29 2.56 -11.38
N ASN A 89 6.31 3.25 -11.91
CA ASN A 89 6.19 3.99 -13.18
C ASN A 89 5.81 3.08 -14.34
N ASP A 90 6.41 1.89 -14.40
CA ASP A 90 6.26 0.91 -15.49
C ASP A 90 5.32 -0.25 -15.13
N SER A 91 4.48 -0.10 -14.09
CA SER A 91 3.54 -1.15 -13.70
C SER A 91 2.52 -1.47 -14.81
N GLN A 92 2.30 -2.75 -15.06
CA GLN A 92 1.24 -3.23 -15.96
C GLN A 92 0.29 -4.16 -15.19
N PRO A 93 -1.03 -3.93 -15.21
CA PRO A 93 -1.68 -2.72 -15.77
C PRO A 93 -1.33 -1.46 -14.97
N ASN A 94 -1.30 -0.31 -15.64
CA ASN A 94 -1.07 0.97 -14.97
C ASN A 94 -2.27 1.32 -14.07
N ARG A 95 -2.06 1.32 -12.76
CA ARG A 95 -3.13 1.51 -11.75
C ARG A 95 -3.85 2.85 -11.90
N LEU A 96 -3.10 3.93 -12.14
CA LEU A 96 -3.70 5.26 -12.32
C LEU A 96 -4.62 5.29 -13.55
N LYS A 97 -4.18 4.74 -14.69
CA LYS A 97 -5.02 4.61 -15.90
C LYS A 97 -6.26 3.74 -15.64
N SER A 98 -6.13 2.69 -14.83
CA SER A 98 -7.28 1.86 -14.46
C SER A 98 -8.32 2.64 -13.65
N HIS A 99 -7.89 3.50 -12.73
CA HIS A 99 -8.79 4.39 -12.01
C HIS A 99 -9.42 5.44 -12.93
N GLN A 100 -8.64 6.06 -13.83
CA GLN A 100 -9.14 7.04 -14.80
C GLN A 100 -10.25 6.48 -15.69
N LYS A 101 -10.12 5.22 -16.15
CA LYS A 101 -11.18 4.52 -16.90
C LYS A 101 -12.48 4.33 -16.09
N GLN A 102 -12.41 4.40 -14.78
CA GLN A 102 -13.56 4.32 -13.87
C GLN A 102 -14.06 5.70 -13.40
N GLY A 103 -13.68 6.78 -14.09
CA GLY A 103 -14.17 8.15 -13.83
C GLY A 103 -13.38 8.94 -12.78
N TRP A 104 -12.22 8.43 -12.34
CA TRP A 104 -11.36 9.19 -11.44
C TRP A 104 -10.53 10.22 -12.20
N THR A 105 -10.51 11.44 -11.70
CA THR A 105 -9.70 12.55 -12.22
C THR A 105 -8.44 12.71 -11.38
N THR A 106 -7.29 12.84 -12.03
CA THR A 106 -6.01 13.06 -11.35
C THR A 106 -5.90 14.50 -10.88
N TYR A 107 -5.71 14.68 -9.57
CA TYR A 107 -5.40 16.00 -9.00
C TYR A 107 -3.90 16.29 -9.12
N LYS A 108 -3.06 15.46 -8.51
CA LYS A 108 -1.59 15.60 -8.55
C LYS A 108 -0.89 14.24 -8.47
N VAL A 109 0.35 14.23 -8.96
CA VAL A 109 1.29 13.09 -8.93
C VAL A 109 2.64 13.58 -8.44
N ARG A 110 3.33 12.77 -7.63
CA ARG A 110 4.72 13.00 -7.20
C ARG A 110 5.55 11.75 -7.39
N ASN A 111 6.67 11.90 -8.08
CA ASN A 111 7.61 10.80 -8.34
C ASN A 111 8.58 10.58 -7.18
N TYR A 112 8.98 9.32 -6.99
CA TYR A 112 9.96 8.86 -6.03
C TYR A 112 10.95 7.91 -6.71
N THR A 113 12.15 7.84 -6.16
CA THR A 113 13.22 6.97 -6.67
C THR A 113 12.96 5.48 -6.38
N SER A 114 12.00 5.16 -5.50
CA SER A 114 11.67 3.77 -5.16
C SER A 114 10.23 3.65 -4.62
N GLY A 115 9.64 2.47 -4.80
CA GLY A 115 8.33 2.14 -4.25
C GLY A 115 8.28 2.16 -2.73
N GLU A 116 9.38 1.81 -2.07
CA GLU A 116 9.50 1.88 -0.60
C GLU A 116 9.29 3.30 -0.08
N LYS A 117 9.93 4.30 -0.72
CA LYS A 117 9.75 5.70 -0.35
C LYS A 117 8.32 6.19 -0.61
N ALA A 118 7.76 5.84 -1.76
CA ALA A 118 6.40 6.23 -2.11
C ALA A 118 5.37 5.65 -1.13
N GLU A 119 5.44 4.35 -0.83
CA GLU A 119 4.54 3.67 0.12
C GLU A 119 4.72 4.18 1.55
N SER A 120 5.95 4.51 1.97
CA SER A 120 6.19 5.13 3.28
C SER A 120 5.42 6.44 3.45
N VAL A 121 5.40 7.29 2.42
CA VAL A 121 4.64 8.54 2.44
C VAL A 121 3.13 8.27 2.41
N GLU A 122 2.63 7.40 1.52
CA GLU A 122 1.23 7.00 1.48
C GLU A 122 0.75 6.50 2.84
N THR A 123 1.50 5.60 3.46
CA THR A 123 1.18 5.05 4.79
C THR A 123 1.08 6.14 5.87
N LYS A 124 1.97 7.13 5.86
CA LYS A 124 1.92 8.26 6.79
C LYS A 124 0.70 9.15 6.57
N VAL A 125 0.37 9.45 5.30
CA VAL A 125 -0.83 10.22 4.95
C VAL A 125 -2.09 9.47 5.38
N LEU A 126 -2.22 8.19 5.06
CA LEU A 126 -3.36 7.37 5.46
C LEU A 126 -3.48 7.26 6.98
N ARG A 127 -2.37 7.11 7.70
CA ARG A 127 -2.36 7.11 9.17
C ARG A 127 -2.85 8.45 9.72
N TRP A 128 -2.36 9.56 9.19
CA TRP A 128 -2.80 10.90 9.57
C TRP A 128 -4.30 11.08 9.34
N LEU A 129 -4.82 10.70 8.18
CA LEU A 129 -6.26 10.74 7.90
C LEU A 129 -7.07 9.92 8.90
N ARG A 130 -6.63 8.70 9.23
CA ARG A 130 -7.38 7.75 10.09
C ARG A 130 -7.24 8.05 11.58
N LYS A 131 -6.06 8.47 12.05
CA LYS A 131 -5.76 8.59 13.48
C LYS A 131 -5.81 10.01 14.00
N GLU A 132 -5.35 10.99 13.21
CA GLU A 132 -5.32 12.39 13.65
C GLU A 132 -6.54 13.17 13.19
N ARG A 133 -7.01 12.91 11.95
CA ARG A 133 -8.22 13.53 11.41
C ARG A 133 -9.50 12.74 11.70
N ASN A 134 -9.37 11.50 12.19
CA ASN A 134 -10.46 10.58 12.49
C ASN A 134 -11.42 10.32 11.30
N LEU A 135 -10.90 10.40 10.05
CA LEU A 135 -11.68 10.19 8.84
C LEU A 135 -11.79 8.70 8.52
N GLY A 136 -12.99 8.23 8.23
CA GLY A 136 -13.27 6.85 7.83
C GLY A 136 -12.82 6.51 6.40
N ARG A 137 -13.00 5.24 6.01
CA ARG A 137 -12.98 4.83 4.60
C ARG A 137 -14.31 5.24 3.98
N HIS A 138 -14.26 5.93 2.84
CA HIS A 138 -15.49 6.44 2.21
C HIS A 138 -16.17 5.38 1.32
N LEU A 139 -15.40 4.71 0.46
CA LEU A 139 -15.94 3.73 -0.48
C LEU A 139 -15.76 2.28 -0.01
N SER A 140 -16.64 1.41 -0.47
CA SER A 140 -16.56 -0.05 -0.29
C SER A 140 -15.89 -0.73 -1.50
N SER A 141 -15.60 -2.03 -1.37
CA SER A 141 -15.06 -2.84 -2.47
C SER A 141 -16.04 -2.95 -3.66
N SER A 142 -17.35 -2.84 -3.44
CA SER A 142 -18.34 -2.82 -4.53
C SER A 142 -18.28 -1.56 -5.39
N HIS A 143 -17.88 -0.41 -4.82
CA HIS A 143 -17.67 0.82 -5.57
C HIS A 143 -16.32 0.85 -6.31
N MET A 144 -15.37 0.00 -5.91
CA MET A 144 -14.01 -0.04 -6.45
C MET A 144 -13.57 -1.48 -6.77
N PRO A 145 -14.15 -2.12 -7.81
CA PRO A 145 -13.79 -3.49 -8.19
C PRO A 145 -12.32 -3.62 -8.60
N GLN A 146 -11.70 -2.52 -9.07
CA GLN A 146 -10.26 -2.43 -9.37
C GLN A 146 -9.37 -2.34 -8.12
N GLY A 147 -9.94 -2.33 -6.92
CA GLY A 147 -9.24 -2.26 -5.64
C GLY A 147 -8.90 -0.84 -5.18
N GLY A 148 -8.37 -0.73 -3.95
CA GLY A 148 -7.93 0.53 -3.35
C GLY A 148 -9.04 1.33 -2.64
N HIS A 149 -10.18 0.73 -2.34
CA HIS A 149 -11.27 1.35 -1.58
C HIS A 149 -10.87 1.74 -0.15
N SER A 150 -9.92 1.01 0.44
CA SER A 150 -9.41 1.31 1.79
C SER A 150 -8.62 2.61 1.90
N GLU A 151 -8.21 3.17 0.77
CA GLU A 151 -7.39 4.37 0.64
C GLU A 151 -8.22 5.60 0.24
N THR A 152 -9.55 5.55 0.44
CA THR A 152 -10.49 6.62 0.10
C THR A 152 -10.97 7.39 1.32
N VAL A 153 -11.30 8.67 1.13
CA VAL A 153 -11.94 9.56 2.11
C VAL A 153 -13.06 10.36 1.45
N ASP A 154 -14.00 10.83 2.26
CA ASP A 154 -15.06 11.71 1.82
C ASP A 154 -14.49 13.10 1.51
N ALA A 155 -14.79 13.64 0.33
CA ALA A 155 -14.34 14.95 -0.09
C ALA A 155 -15.08 16.10 0.61
N SER A 156 -16.21 15.82 1.27
CA SER A 156 -16.89 16.82 2.11
C SER A 156 -16.20 17.04 3.46
N GLU A 157 -15.38 16.07 3.91
CA GLU A 157 -14.68 16.13 5.20
C GLU A 157 -13.26 16.68 5.09
N ILE A 158 -12.66 16.64 3.88
CA ILE A 158 -11.30 17.12 3.62
C ILE A 158 -11.11 17.43 2.13
N ASP A 159 -10.37 18.48 1.82
CA ASP A 159 -10.08 18.91 0.46
C ASP A 159 -8.78 18.33 -0.12
N LEU A 160 -8.65 18.37 -1.44
CA LEU A 160 -7.48 17.93 -2.20
C LEU A 160 -6.19 18.67 -1.84
N PRO A 161 -6.19 20.02 -1.73
CA PRO A 161 -4.99 20.78 -1.32
C PRO A 161 -4.45 20.37 0.05
N THR A 162 -5.32 20.15 1.02
CA THR A 162 -4.95 19.74 2.38
C THR A 162 -4.28 18.36 2.39
N ILE A 163 -4.82 17.39 1.66
CA ILE A 163 -4.19 16.07 1.51
C ILE A 163 -2.83 16.20 0.81
N TRP A 164 -2.76 17.00 -0.26
CA TRP A 164 -1.52 17.17 -1.00
C TRP A 164 -0.43 17.84 -0.17
N ALA A 165 -0.76 18.82 0.64
CA ALA A 165 0.17 19.45 1.57
C ALA A 165 0.81 18.43 2.53
N LYS A 166 0.04 17.42 2.99
CA LYS A 166 0.57 16.32 3.81
C LYS A 166 1.46 15.36 3.02
N VAL A 167 1.15 15.09 1.75
CA VAL A 167 2.06 14.34 0.87
C VAL A 167 3.39 15.07 0.76
N GLU A 168 3.38 16.37 0.54
CA GLU A 168 4.58 17.21 0.45
C GLU A 168 5.37 17.25 1.76
N GLU A 169 4.68 17.42 2.90
CA GLU A 169 5.28 17.43 4.24
C GLU A 169 6.02 16.13 4.54
N PHE A 170 5.35 14.99 4.37
CA PHE A 170 5.93 13.68 4.65
C PHE A 170 6.98 13.22 3.61
N SER A 171 7.03 13.90 2.46
CA SER A 171 8.06 13.67 1.43
C SER A 171 9.37 14.38 1.73
N LYS A 172 9.37 15.39 2.63
CA LYS A 172 10.60 16.08 3.04
C LYS A 172 11.39 15.14 3.92
N VAL A 173 12.59 14.78 3.48
CA VAL A 173 13.55 14.03 4.31
C VAL A 173 13.92 14.94 5.47
N LYS A 174 13.63 14.53 6.71
CA LYS A 174 14.27 15.17 7.86
C LYS A 174 15.77 14.90 7.74
N LYS A 175 16.55 15.96 7.48
CA LYS A 175 17.99 15.92 7.57
C LYS A 175 18.41 15.58 9.00
#